data_0a67a28a8bd746ad7836212d66553254
#
_entry.id   0a67a28a8bd746ad7836212d66553254
#
_cell.length_a   1.000
_cell.length_b   1.000
_cell.length_c   1.000
_cell.angle_alpha   90.00
_cell.angle_beta   90.00
_cell.angle_gamma   90.00
#
_symmetry.space_group_name_H-M   'P 1'
#
loop_
_entity.id
_entity.type
_entity.pdbx_description
1 polymer ?
#
loop_
_entity_poly.entity_id
_entity_poly.type
_entity_poly.pdbx_seq_one_letter_code
_entity_poly.pdbx_strand_id
1 'polypeptide(L)'
;MDIGNVLVRNGVLTREQLQAALPLVNGTRLDRALVDKGVITEEAALRAFAAELGMRFVEVKKEQIDRELLVQFPTTAVFKHSILPLSRHNGSVVVACSDPFNLEALEELSAVSGFHLEPVLANRVDVIEMIKDHLGVGGDTLNELVAQRAADGIELLGDDVRDDSDMEQMAEAASVI
;
A
#
# COMPACT_ATOMS: atom_id res chain seq x y z
N MET A 1 -15.46 -11.90 -8.41
CA MET A 1 -14.84 -13.21 -8.09
C MET A 1 -15.36 -13.67 -6.74
N ASP A 2 -15.78 -14.92 -6.62
CA ASP A 2 -16.20 -15.50 -5.33
C ASP A 2 -14.99 -16.13 -4.64
N ILE A 3 -14.47 -15.43 -3.64
CA ILE A 3 -13.26 -15.82 -2.89
C ILE A 3 -13.42 -17.19 -2.23
N GLY A 4 -14.58 -17.47 -1.62
CA GLY A 4 -14.84 -18.75 -0.96
C GLY A 4 -14.75 -19.93 -1.92
N ASN A 5 -15.39 -19.81 -3.07
CA ASN A 5 -15.34 -20.85 -4.10
C ASN A 5 -13.94 -21.03 -4.71
N VAL A 6 -13.17 -19.95 -4.83
CA VAL A 6 -11.77 -20.04 -5.29
C VAL A 6 -10.92 -20.85 -4.30
N LEU A 7 -11.03 -20.54 -3.00
CA LEU A 7 -10.28 -21.25 -1.96
C LEU A 7 -10.66 -22.74 -1.89
N VAL A 8 -11.95 -23.06 -2.03
CA VAL A 8 -12.40 -24.47 -2.07
C VAL A 8 -11.91 -25.19 -3.31
N ARG A 9 -12.03 -24.59 -4.49
CA ARG A 9 -11.61 -25.19 -5.77
C ARG A 9 -10.11 -25.47 -5.82
N ASN A 10 -9.32 -24.61 -5.18
CA ASN A 10 -7.87 -24.77 -5.07
C ASN A 10 -7.44 -25.62 -3.86
N GLY A 11 -8.39 -26.24 -3.14
CA GLY A 11 -8.10 -27.17 -2.05
C GLY A 11 -7.56 -26.52 -0.77
N VAL A 12 -7.69 -25.18 -0.63
CA VAL A 12 -7.27 -24.42 0.55
C VAL A 12 -8.28 -24.60 1.69
N LEU A 13 -9.56 -24.76 1.35
CA LEU A 13 -10.66 -25.03 2.29
C LEU A 13 -11.52 -26.18 1.81
N THR A 14 -12.17 -26.88 2.75
CA THR A 14 -13.34 -27.70 2.43
C THR A 14 -14.61 -26.85 2.40
N ARG A 15 -15.69 -27.39 1.82
CA ARG A 15 -17.00 -26.70 1.81
C ARG A 15 -17.55 -26.53 3.22
N GLU A 16 -17.32 -27.50 4.09
CA GLU A 16 -17.75 -27.49 5.49
C GLU A 16 -17.00 -26.37 6.25
N GLN A 17 -15.69 -26.26 6.04
CA GLN A 17 -14.88 -25.18 6.63
C GLN A 17 -15.33 -23.82 6.14
N LEU A 18 -15.63 -23.67 4.85
CA LEU A 18 -16.16 -22.42 4.30
C LEU A 18 -17.48 -22.04 4.96
N GLN A 19 -18.44 -22.97 5.08
CA GLN A 19 -19.73 -22.72 5.71
C GLN A 19 -19.59 -22.34 7.18
N ALA A 20 -18.68 -23.00 7.91
CA ALA A 20 -18.39 -22.67 9.31
C ALA A 20 -17.75 -21.30 9.47
N ALA A 21 -17.00 -20.82 8.48
CA ALA A 21 -16.29 -19.55 8.51
C ALA A 21 -17.16 -18.35 8.13
N LEU A 22 -18.18 -18.54 7.31
CA LEU A 22 -19.05 -17.42 6.83
C LEU A 22 -19.65 -16.58 7.96
N PRO A 23 -20.16 -17.14 9.09
CA PRO A 23 -20.67 -16.35 10.21
C PRO A 23 -19.59 -15.54 10.94
N LEU A 24 -18.32 -15.86 10.73
CA LEU A 24 -17.18 -15.20 11.40
C LEU A 24 -16.67 -13.97 10.64
N VAL A 25 -17.20 -13.72 9.45
CA VAL A 25 -16.83 -12.61 8.58
C VAL A 25 -17.63 -11.37 8.96
N ASN A 26 -17.09 -10.56 9.85
CA ASN A 26 -17.72 -9.32 10.32
C ASN A 26 -17.33 -8.12 9.45
N GLY A 27 -17.81 -8.05 8.22
CA GLY A 27 -17.51 -6.92 7.33
C GLY A 27 -16.10 -6.91 6.73
N THR A 28 -15.24 -7.83 7.12
CA THR A 28 -13.89 -8.02 6.54
C THR A 28 -13.98 -8.97 5.35
N ARG A 29 -13.08 -8.82 4.38
CA ARG A 29 -13.00 -9.77 3.26
C ARG A 29 -12.70 -11.17 3.77
N LEU A 30 -13.36 -12.19 3.21
CA LEU A 30 -13.34 -13.57 3.69
C LEU A 30 -11.92 -14.14 3.87
N ASP A 31 -11.03 -13.96 2.89
CA ASP A 31 -9.66 -14.45 2.96
C ASP A 31 -8.89 -13.83 4.13
N ARG A 32 -9.05 -12.54 4.37
CA ARG A 32 -8.44 -11.84 5.51
C ARG A 32 -8.95 -12.39 6.84
N ALA A 33 -10.26 -12.54 6.97
CA ALA A 33 -10.87 -13.09 8.17
C ALA A 33 -10.39 -14.53 8.47
N LEU A 34 -10.21 -15.35 7.43
CA LEU A 34 -9.71 -16.71 7.56
C LEU A 34 -8.24 -16.78 7.96
N VAL A 35 -7.41 -15.90 7.41
CA VAL A 35 -6.00 -15.78 7.79
C VAL A 35 -5.86 -15.27 9.23
N ASP A 36 -6.59 -14.21 9.59
CA ASP A 36 -6.56 -13.63 10.94
C ASP A 36 -6.98 -14.64 12.03
N LYS A 37 -7.87 -15.56 11.69
CA LYS A 37 -8.32 -16.64 12.58
C LYS A 37 -7.44 -17.89 12.51
N GLY A 38 -6.40 -17.90 11.68
CA GLY A 38 -5.50 -19.04 11.51
C GLY A 38 -6.14 -20.27 10.86
N VAL A 39 -7.27 -20.11 10.18
CA VAL A 39 -7.95 -21.20 9.45
C VAL A 39 -7.15 -21.58 8.19
N ILE A 40 -6.58 -20.59 7.52
CA ILE A 40 -5.69 -20.76 6.36
C ILE A 40 -4.45 -19.89 6.53
N THR A 41 -3.39 -20.20 5.80
CA THR A 41 -2.23 -19.32 5.70
C THR A 41 -2.43 -18.29 4.59
N GLU A 42 -1.82 -17.11 4.75
CA GLU A 42 -1.83 -16.06 3.70
C GLU A 42 -1.24 -16.61 2.39
N GLU A 43 -0.14 -17.35 2.48
CA GLU A 43 0.50 -17.97 1.30
C GLU A 43 -0.45 -18.90 0.54
N ALA A 44 -1.18 -19.77 1.25
CA ALA A 44 -2.13 -20.68 0.61
C ALA A 44 -3.25 -19.92 -0.13
N ALA A 45 -3.77 -18.85 0.48
CA ALA A 45 -4.76 -17.97 -0.16
C ALA A 45 -4.20 -17.28 -1.40
N LEU A 46 -2.99 -16.70 -1.30
CA LEU A 46 -2.35 -15.99 -2.40
C LEU A 46 -2.00 -16.92 -3.57
N ARG A 47 -1.55 -18.15 -3.30
CA ARG A 47 -1.31 -19.16 -4.35
C ARG A 47 -2.60 -19.55 -5.06
N ALA A 48 -3.71 -19.69 -4.34
CA ALA A 48 -5.02 -19.95 -4.92
C ALA A 48 -5.49 -18.78 -5.82
N PHE A 49 -5.30 -17.53 -5.38
CA PHE A 49 -5.62 -16.36 -6.18
C PHE A 49 -4.71 -16.23 -7.40
N ALA A 50 -3.42 -16.51 -7.25
CA ALA A 50 -2.48 -16.52 -8.36
C ALA A 50 -2.92 -17.49 -9.47
N ALA A 51 -3.29 -18.71 -9.09
CA ALA A 51 -3.78 -19.73 -10.01
C ALA A 51 -5.08 -19.29 -10.73
N GLU A 52 -6.02 -18.69 -9.98
CA GLU A 52 -7.31 -18.26 -10.53
C GLU A 52 -7.20 -17.05 -11.46
N LEU A 53 -6.30 -16.10 -11.13
CA LEU A 53 -6.12 -14.86 -11.87
C LEU A 53 -5.06 -14.97 -12.98
N GLY A 54 -4.41 -16.12 -13.12
CA GLY A 54 -3.30 -16.29 -14.07
C GLY A 54 -2.06 -15.46 -13.70
N MET A 55 -1.90 -15.10 -12.43
CA MET A 55 -0.76 -14.36 -11.91
C MET A 55 0.32 -15.32 -11.40
N ARG A 56 1.56 -14.82 -11.26
CA ARG A 56 2.62 -15.58 -10.61
C ARG A 56 2.59 -15.32 -9.11
N PHE A 57 2.87 -16.35 -8.32
CA PHE A 57 3.26 -16.20 -6.91
C PHE A 57 4.78 -16.30 -6.81
N VAL A 58 5.41 -15.37 -6.10
CA VAL A 58 6.86 -15.32 -5.92
C VAL A 58 7.24 -15.25 -4.44
N GLU A 59 8.39 -15.84 -4.12
CA GLU A 59 9.03 -15.69 -2.82
C GLU A 59 10.02 -14.53 -2.93
N VAL A 60 9.59 -13.32 -2.59
CA VAL A 60 10.37 -12.07 -2.82
C VAL A 60 11.77 -12.12 -2.21
N LYS A 61 12.00 -12.87 -1.14
CA LYS A 61 13.33 -13.05 -0.53
C LYS A 61 14.31 -13.81 -1.44
N LYS A 62 13.81 -14.52 -2.44
CA LYS A 62 14.62 -15.23 -3.44
C LYS A 62 14.75 -14.46 -4.75
N GLU A 63 13.98 -13.38 -4.91
CA GLU A 63 14.01 -12.54 -6.11
C GLU A 63 15.19 -11.55 -6.05
N GLN A 64 15.74 -11.26 -7.23
CA GLN A 64 16.70 -10.18 -7.36
C GLN A 64 15.96 -8.86 -7.51
N ILE A 65 16.26 -7.90 -6.63
CA ILE A 65 15.68 -6.58 -6.68
C ILE A 65 16.63 -5.63 -7.41
N ASP A 66 16.13 -5.03 -8.47
CA ASP A 66 16.81 -3.97 -9.20
C ASP A 66 16.76 -2.67 -8.39
N ARG A 67 17.86 -2.35 -7.70
CA ARG A 67 17.97 -1.15 -6.85
C ARG A 67 17.89 0.15 -7.66
N GLU A 68 18.42 0.17 -8.87
CA GLU A 68 18.38 1.36 -9.72
C GLU A 68 16.95 1.64 -10.19
N LEU A 69 16.18 0.58 -10.40
CA LEU A 69 14.75 0.69 -10.68
C LEU A 69 13.97 1.14 -9.43
N LEU A 70 14.26 0.55 -8.29
CA LEU A 70 13.53 0.82 -7.04
C LEU A 70 13.59 2.31 -6.64
N VAL A 71 14.75 2.97 -6.82
CA VAL A 71 14.90 4.40 -6.51
C VAL A 71 14.15 5.34 -7.48
N GLN A 72 13.64 4.83 -8.59
CA GLN A 72 12.80 5.59 -9.52
C GLN A 72 11.34 5.66 -9.07
N PHE A 73 10.97 4.86 -8.07
CA PHE A 73 9.62 4.89 -7.48
C PHE A 73 9.60 5.82 -6.26
N PRO A 74 8.52 6.61 -6.08
CA PRO A 74 8.36 7.39 -4.88
C PRO A 74 8.30 6.49 -3.64
N THR A 75 9.27 6.63 -2.74
CA THR A 75 9.40 5.80 -1.53
C THR A 75 8.11 5.79 -0.71
N THR A 76 7.46 6.95 -0.57
CA THR A 76 6.19 7.08 0.14
C THR A 76 5.08 6.22 -0.46
N ALA A 77 4.99 6.12 -1.79
CA ALA A 77 3.97 5.29 -2.46
C ALA A 77 4.27 3.79 -2.30
N VAL A 78 5.55 3.39 -2.41
CA VAL A 78 5.99 2.01 -2.18
C VAL A 78 5.61 1.55 -0.76
N PHE A 79 5.90 2.36 0.26
CA PHE A 79 5.52 2.05 1.64
C PHE A 79 4.01 2.09 1.87
N LYS A 80 3.32 3.14 1.39
CA LYS A 80 1.86 3.31 1.56
C LYS A 80 1.09 2.09 1.06
N HIS A 81 1.47 1.59 -0.11
CA HIS A 81 0.75 0.50 -0.76
C HIS A 81 1.34 -0.89 -0.47
N SER A 82 2.53 -0.96 0.14
CA SER A 82 3.27 -2.21 0.34
C SER A 82 3.44 -2.97 -0.98
N ILE A 83 3.83 -2.26 -2.03
CA ILE A 83 4.11 -2.78 -3.36
C ILE A 83 5.59 -2.59 -3.64
N LEU A 84 6.31 -3.70 -3.90
CA LEU A 84 7.75 -3.71 -4.11
C LEU A 84 8.09 -3.88 -5.59
N PRO A 85 8.68 -2.87 -6.27
CA PRO A 85 9.28 -3.04 -7.58
C PRO A 85 10.43 -4.04 -7.56
N LEU A 86 10.40 -5.02 -8.47
CA LEU A 86 11.40 -6.09 -8.53
C LEU A 86 12.38 -5.87 -9.68
N SER A 87 11.87 -5.89 -10.90
CA SER A 87 12.70 -5.87 -12.12
C SER A 87 11.93 -5.34 -13.33
N ARG A 88 12.66 -5.01 -14.40
CA ARG A 88 12.05 -4.70 -15.70
C ARG A 88 11.88 -5.96 -16.52
N HIS A 89 10.73 -6.09 -17.15
CA HIS A 89 10.42 -7.18 -18.07
C HIS A 89 9.57 -6.68 -19.23
N ASN A 90 10.04 -6.83 -20.46
CA ASN A 90 9.32 -6.49 -21.69
C ASN A 90 8.70 -5.08 -21.71
N GLY A 91 9.41 -4.08 -21.19
CA GLY A 91 8.92 -2.69 -21.14
C GLY A 91 8.00 -2.37 -19.95
N SER A 92 7.64 -3.37 -19.17
CA SER A 92 6.88 -3.25 -17.92
C SER A 92 7.79 -3.40 -16.70
N VAL A 93 7.31 -3.02 -15.55
CA VAL A 93 7.96 -3.27 -14.26
C VAL A 93 7.18 -4.33 -13.51
N VAL A 94 7.86 -5.43 -13.17
CA VAL A 94 7.31 -6.47 -12.30
C VAL A 94 7.29 -5.94 -10.87
N VAL A 95 6.12 -5.98 -10.23
CA VAL A 95 5.93 -5.50 -8.85
C VAL A 95 5.30 -6.58 -7.98
N ALA A 96 5.87 -6.82 -6.80
CA ALA A 96 5.30 -7.74 -5.83
C ALA A 96 4.26 -7.03 -4.96
N CYS A 97 3.07 -7.61 -4.84
CA CYS A 97 2.00 -7.15 -3.97
C CYS A 97 1.36 -8.32 -3.22
N SER A 98 0.73 -8.03 -2.09
CA SER A 98 0.05 -9.03 -1.26
C SER A 98 -1.48 -9.00 -1.37
N ASP A 99 -2.02 -8.15 -2.24
CA ASP A 99 -3.45 -8.03 -2.46
C ASP A 99 -3.76 -7.83 -3.95
N PRO A 100 -4.22 -8.89 -4.65
CA PRO A 100 -4.54 -8.81 -6.07
C PRO A 100 -5.79 -7.99 -6.38
N PHE A 101 -6.56 -7.62 -5.36
CA PHE A 101 -7.81 -6.87 -5.51
C PHE A 101 -7.63 -5.36 -5.30
N ASN A 102 -6.47 -4.92 -4.85
CA ASN A 102 -6.16 -3.50 -4.64
C ASN A 102 -5.64 -2.87 -5.94
N LEU A 103 -6.52 -2.77 -6.93
CA LEU A 103 -6.19 -2.19 -8.24
C LEU A 103 -5.88 -0.70 -8.14
N GLU A 104 -6.55 0.03 -7.23
CA GLU A 104 -6.32 1.45 -7.00
C GLU A 104 -4.87 1.73 -6.60
N ALA A 105 -4.29 0.90 -5.74
CA ALA A 105 -2.89 1.03 -5.37
C ALA A 105 -1.93 0.84 -6.54
N LEU A 106 -2.22 -0.12 -7.43
CA LEU A 106 -1.42 -0.36 -8.64
C LEU A 106 -1.57 0.80 -9.63
N GLU A 107 -2.78 1.33 -9.82
CA GLU A 107 -3.05 2.47 -10.69
C GLU A 107 -2.36 3.73 -10.17
N GLU A 108 -2.46 4.02 -8.86
CA GLU A 108 -1.77 5.16 -8.23
C GLU A 108 -0.25 5.03 -8.40
N LEU A 109 0.32 3.87 -8.10
CA LEU A 109 1.76 3.66 -8.23
C LEU A 109 2.23 3.76 -9.69
N SER A 110 1.45 3.24 -10.64
CA SER A 110 1.70 3.39 -12.08
C SER A 110 1.68 4.85 -12.51
N ALA A 111 0.69 5.62 -12.06
CA ALA A 111 0.54 7.02 -12.40
C ALA A 111 1.69 7.89 -11.87
N VAL A 112 2.12 7.67 -10.62
CA VAL A 112 3.20 8.49 -10.02
C VAL A 112 4.59 8.07 -10.49
N SER A 113 4.80 6.82 -10.89
CA SER A 113 6.08 6.33 -11.40
C SER A 113 6.23 6.47 -12.91
N GLY A 114 5.12 6.55 -13.64
CA GLY A 114 5.09 6.56 -15.11
C GLY A 114 5.38 5.21 -15.76
N PHE A 115 5.42 4.12 -14.98
CA PHE A 115 5.68 2.78 -15.47
C PHE A 115 4.39 1.98 -15.66
N HIS A 116 4.38 1.12 -16.67
CA HIS A 116 3.39 0.05 -16.75
C HIS A 116 3.78 -1.07 -15.77
N LEU A 117 2.86 -1.44 -14.87
CA LEU A 117 3.15 -2.40 -13.81
C LEU A 117 2.57 -3.78 -14.14
N GLU A 118 3.37 -4.81 -13.92
CA GLU A 118 2.98 -6.22 -13.99
C GLU A 118 2.99 -6.81 -12.58
N PRO A 119 1.81 -6.99 -11.94
CA PRO A 119 1.76 -7.45 -10.56
C PRO A 119 2.02 -8.96 -10.46
N VAL A 120 2.81 -9.35 -9.46
CA VAL A 120 2.97 -10.71 -8.99
C VAL A 120 2.59 -10.79 -7.51
N LEU A 121 2.08 -11.93 -7.05
CA LEU A 121 1.66 -12.08 -5.67
C LEU A 121 2.80 -12.57 -4.79
N ALA A 122 2.89 -12.03 -3.59
CA ALA A 122 3.87 -12.41 -2.60
C ALA A 122 3.33 -12.22 -1.18
N ASN A 123 3.93 -12.92 -0.22
CA ASN A 123 3.58 -12.82 1.19
C ASN A 123 3.78 -11.38 1.68
N ARG A 124 2.80 -10.84 2.40
CA ARG A 124 2.81 -9.45 2.87
C ARG A 124 3.98 -9.14 3.79
N VAL A 125 4.27 -10.04 4.73
CA VAL A 125 5.35 -9.83 5.69
C VAL A 125 6.68 -9.74 4.96
N ASP A 126 6.92 -10.63 4.00
CA ASP A 126 8.15 -10.65 3.21
C ASP A 126 8.28 -9.42 2.32
N VAL A 127 7.19 -8.96 1.70
CA VAL A 127 7.18 -7.72 0.90
C VAL A 127 7.57 -6.51 1.75
N ILE A 128 6.94 -6.35 2.93
CA ILE A 128 7.22 -5.23 3.84
C ILE A 128 8.68 -5.28 4.34
N GLU A 129 9.16 -6.45 4.70
CA GLU A 129 10.54 -6.66 5.16
C GLU A 129 11.56 -6.25 4.09
N MET A 130 11.35 -6.72 2.86
CA MET A 130 12.22 -6.37 1.72
C MET A 130 12.16 -4.88 1.36
N ILE A 131 11.00 -4.22 1.48
CA ILE A 131 10.89 -2.77 1.32
C ILE A 131 11.76 -2.05 2.36
N LYS A 132 11.67 -2.46 3.63
CA LYS A 132 12.47 -1.89 4.73
C LYS A 132 13.96 -2.12 4.54
N ASP A 133 14.36 -3.30 4.12
CA ASP A 133 15.76 -3.66 3.90
C ASP A 133 16.41 -2.85 2.76
N HIS A 134 15.64 -2.53 1.72
CA HIS A 134 16.17 -1.84 0.55
C HIS A 134 16.02 -0.32 0.59
N LEU A 135 14.95 0.19 1.20
CA LEU A 135 14.64 1.63 1.29
C LEU A 135 14.90 2.22 2.69
N GLY A 136 15.28 1.39 3.66
CA GLY A 136 15.58 1.79 5.03
C GLY A 136 14.35 1.84 5.93
N VAL A 137 14.60 1.79 7.24
CA VAL A 137 13.57 1.76 8.30
C VAL A 137 12.80 3.09 8.42
N GLY A 138 13.30 4.16 7.79
CA GLY A 138 12.70 5.51 7.85
C GLY A 138 11.38 5.68 7.09
N GLY A 139 10.98 4.71 6.26
CA GLY A 139 9.75 4.81 5.46
C GLY A 139 8.47 4.70 6.30
N ASP A 140 8.49 3.94 7.39
CA ASP A 140 7.35 3.87 8.32
C ASP A 140 7.15 5.22 9.04
N THR A 141 8.25 5.85 9.44
CA THR A 141 8.25 7.17 10.08
C THR A 141 7.79 8.27 9.12
N LEU A 142 8.10 8.14 7.82
CA LEU A 142 7.61 9.07 6.80
C LEU A 142 6.11 8.93 6.58
N ASN A 143 5.56 7.71 6.60
CA ASN A 143 4.12 7.50 6.50
C ASN A 143 3.37 8.04 7.74
N GLU A 144 3.92 7.86 8.93
CA GLU A 144 3.36 8.42 10.16
C GLU A 144 3.45 9.95 10.14
N LEU A 145 4.56 10.53 9.69
CA LEU A 145 4.73 11.98 9.58
C LEU A 145 3.83 12.60 8.51
N VAL A 146 3.63 11.92 7.37
CA VAL A 146 2.72 12.40 6.31
C VAL A 146 1.27 12.27 6.78
N ALA A 147 0.90 11.19 7.48
CA ALA A 147 -0.43 11.03 8.06
C ALA A 147 -0.70 12.06 9.17
N GLN A 148 0.29 12.34 10.04
CA GLN A 148 0.20 13.38 11.05
C GLN A 148 0.10 14.78 10.42
N ARG A 149 0.92 15.10 9.42
CA ARG A 149 0.82 16.40 8.72
C ARG A 149 -0.48 16.58 7.96
N ALA A 150 -1.07 15.51 7.43
CA ALA A 150 -2.40 15.57 6.82
C ALA A 150 -3.51 15.79 7.87
N ALA A 151 -3.34 15.27 9.08
CA ALA A 151 -4.23 15.51 10.20
C ALA A 151 -4.02 16.93 10.79
N ASP A 152 -2.78 17.36 10.95
CA ASP A 152 -2.40 18.69 11.48
C ASP A 152 -2.63 19.80 10.45
N GLY A 153 -2.61 19.52 9.15
CA GLY A 153 -2.87 20.50 8.08
C GLY A 153 -4.30 21.00 8.02
N ILE A 154 -5.22 20.40 8.76
CA ILE A 154 -6.60 20.88 8.92
C ILE A 154 -6.68 21.95 10.03
N GLU A 155 -5.72 21.99 10.95
CA GLU A 155 -5.71 23.00 12.02
C GLU A 155 -4.98 24.31 11.65
N LEU A 156 -4.14 24.33 10.62
CA LEU A 156 -3.32 25.52 10.26
C LEU A 156 -3.99 26.49 9.28
N LEU A 157 -5.20 26.21 8.79
CA LEU A 157 -5.97 27.15 7.95
C LEU A 157 -6.99 27.97 8.74
N GLY A 158 -6.98 27.89 10.06
CA GLY A 158 -7.94 28.57 10.93
C GLY A 158 -7.41 29.78 11.70
N ASP A 159 -6.11 30.08 11.72
CA ASP A 159 -5.58 31.04 12.70
C ASP A 159 -4.60 32.10 12.18
N ASP A 160 -4.53 32.33 10.87
CA ASP A 160 -3.72 33.42 10.30
C ASP A 160 -4.58 34.46 9.53
N VAL A 161 -5.65 34.93 10.18
CA VAL A 161 -6.29 36.21 9.87
C VAL A 161 -6.30 37.04 11.15
N ARG A 162 -5.15 37.48 11.53
CA ARG A 162 -4.98 38.59 12.46
C ARG A 162 -3.86 39.48 11.98
N ASP A 163 -4.34 40.62 11.57
CA ASP A 163 -3.92 41.92 12.00
C ASP A 163 -2.96 42.66 11.08
N ASP A 164 -3.53 43.11 9.96
CA ASP A 164 -2.98 44.20 9.13
C ASP A 164 -3.51 45.59 9.56
N SER A 165 -3.93 45.76 10.82
CA SER A 165 -4.46 47.03 11.31
C SER A 165 -3.45 47.92 12.07
N ASP A 166 -2.20 47.48 12.24
CA ASP A 166 -1.19 48.25 12.98
C ASP A 166 -0.20 49.05 12.11
N MET A 167 -0.33 49.00 10.78
CA MET A 167 0.54 49.81 9.91
C MET A 167 0.00 51.20 9.51
N GLU A 168 -1.23 51.57 9.85
CA GLU A 168 -1.76 52.91 9.55
C GLU A 168 -1.54 53.94 10.65
N GLN A 169 -1.11 53.56 11.84
CA GLN A 169 -0.87 54.50 12.95
C GLN A 169 0.56 55.04 13.04
N MET A 170 1.50 54.53 12.24
CA MET A 170 2.88 55.10 12.21
C MET A 170 3.16 56.09 11.11
N ALA A 171 2.21 56.34 10.19
CA ALA A 171 2.39 57.30 9.11
C ALA A 171 1.91 58.74 9.46
N GLU A 172 1.20 58.95 10.56
CA GLU A 172 0.63 60.26 10.94
C GLU A 172 1.47 61.06 11.96
N ALA A 173 2.57 60.50 12.45
CA ALA A 173 3.42 61.18 13.45
C ALA A 173 4.65 61.92 12.84
N ALA A 174 4.81 61.96 11.53
CA ALA A 174 5.98 62.56 10.87
C ALA A 174 5.68 63.80 10.00
N SER A 175 4.55 64.46 10.22
CA SER A 175 4.25 65.74 9.49
C SER A 175 3.77 66.81 10.42
N VAL A 176 4.65 67.27 11.33
CA VAL A 176 4.58 68.64 11.94
C VAL A 176 6.00 69.07 12.29
N ILE A 177 6.62 69.81 11.44
CA ILE A 177 7.42 71.06 11.53
C ILE A 177 7.92 71.33 10.14
#